data_d907ce98372277d7d69d046eb34b76ab
#
_entry.id   d907ce98372277d7d69d046eb34b76ab
#
_cell.length_a   1.000
_cell.length_b   1.000
_cell.length_c   1.000
_cell.angle_alpha   90.00
_cell.angle_beta   90.00
_cell.angle_gamma   90.00
#
_symmetry.space_group_name_H-M   'P 1'
#
loop_
_entity.id
_entity.type
_entity.pdbx_description
1 polymer ?
#
loop_
_entity_poly.entity_id
_entity_poly.type
_entity_poly.pdbx_seq_one_letter_code
_entity_poly.pdbx_strand_id
1 'polypeptide(L)' 'MTSKLYEILSQVFDIDISLINDQSSPETIESWDSFHGLALIDALEMEFNIQFSISEITDVKTVADIKKHLKNHGIEI' A
#
# COMPACT_ATOMS: atom_id res chain seq x y z
N MET A 1 -5.14 10.33 6.35
CA MET A 1 -4.11 10.20 7.39
C MET A 1 -3.27 8.97 7.14
N THR A 2 -1.99 9.08 7.38
CA THR A 2 -1.04 7.98 7.19
C THR A 2 -1.42 6.73 7.97
N SER A 3 -1.99 6.90 9.16
CA SER A 3 -2.37 5.77 10.01
C SER A 3 -3.38 4.83 9.34
N LYS A 4 -4.29 5.37 8.54
CA LYS A 4 -5.27 4.54 7.82
C LYS A 4 -4.58 3.62 6.82
N LEU A 5 -3.61 4.16 6.09
CA LEU A 5 -2.82 3.37 5.16
C LEU A 5 -2.08 2.24 5.88
N TYR A 6 -1.44 2.56 7.01
CA TYR A 6 -0.70 1.54 7.77
C TYR A 6 -1.62 0.47 8.33
N GLU A 7 -2.84 0.83 8.74
CA GLU A 7 -3.82 -0.14 9.19
C GLU A 7 -4.18 -1.12 8.07
N ILE A 8 -4.39 -0.60 6.86
CA ILE A 8 -4.70 -1.44 5.70
C ILE A 8 -3.54 -2.37 5.40
N LEU A 9 -2.32 -1.85 5.40
CA LEU A 9 -1.12 -2.66 5.14
C LEU A 9 -0.99 -3.77 6.19
N SER A 10 -1.19 -3.44 7.45
CA SER A 10 -1.12 -4.41 8.54
C SER A 10 -2.14 -5.54 8.35
N GLN A 11 -3.36 -5.19 7.95
CA GLN A 11 -4.42 -6.18 7.73
C GLN A 11 -4.14 -7.06 6.52
N VAL A 12 -3.73 -6.44 5.41
CA VAL A 12 -3.49 -7.20 4.17
C VAL A 12 -2.31 -8.15 4.32
N PHE A 13 -1.23 -7.68 4.94
CA PHE A 13 -0.02 -8.49 5.08
C PHE A 13 0.01 -9.32 6.36
N ASP A 14 -0.99 -9.14 7.23
CA ASP A 14 -1.10 -9.87 8.50
C ASP A 14 0.17 -9.76 9.33
N ILE A 15 0.64 -8.54 9.51
CA ILE A 15 1.83 -8.23 10.32
C ILE A 15 1.51 -7.10 11.29
N ASP A 16 2.33 -6.96 12.32
CA ASP A 16 2.19 -5.89 13.30
C ASP A 16 2.44 -4.54 12.64
N ILE A 17 1.58 -3.58 12.90
CA ILE A 17 1.68 -2.25 12.31
C ILE A 17 3.01 -1.57 12.66
N SER A 18 3.59 -1.91 13.81
CA SER A 18 4.87 -1.33 14.22
C SER A 18 6.04 -1.75 13.34
N LEU A 19 5.85 -2.79 12.53
CA LEU A 19 6.87 -3.28 11.60
C LEU A 19 6.83 -2.57 10.25
N ILE A 20 5.88 -1.66 10.05
CA ILE A 20 5.66 -1.01 8.76
C ILE A 20 6.23 0.40 8.80
N ASN A 21 6.98 0.78 7.77
CA ASN A 21 7.47 2.15 7.59
C ASN A 21 7.56 2.46 6.08
N ASP A 22 8.01 3.67 5.77
CA ASP A 22 8.04 4.14 4.38
C ASP A 22 8.97 3.31 3.49
N GLN A 23 9.99 2.70 4.06
CA GLN A 23 10.93 1.86 3.31
C GLN A 23 10.48 0.41 3.21
N SER A 24 9.38 0.03 3.85
CA SER A 24 8.87 -1.35 3.76
C SER A 24 8.62 -1.72 2.31
N SER A 25 8.98 -2.94 1.94
CA SER A 25 8.93 -3.42 0.56
C SER A 25 8.73 -4.92 0.56
N PRO A 26 8.52 -5.55 -0.62
CA PRO A 26 8.49 -7.01 -0.70
C PRO A 26 9.76 -7.69 -0.20
N GLU A 27 10.87 -6.96 -0.16
CA GLU A 27 12.13 -7.51 0.37
C GLU A 27 12.16 -7.54 1.90
N THR A 28 11.42 -6.63 2.56
CA THR A 28 11.41 -6.54 4.02
C THR A 28 10.14 -7.12 4.64
N ILE A 29 9.07 -7.24 3.86
CA ILE A 29 7.82 -7.84 4.30
C ILE A 29 7.63 -9.14 3.54
N GLU A 30 7.84 -10.28 4.21
CA GLU A 30 7.79 -11.58 3.58
C GLU A 30 6.45 -11.88 2.92
N SER A 31 5.36 -11.45 3.53
CA SER A 31 4.01 -11.68 3.01
C SER A 31 3.64 -10.77 1.84
N TRP A 32 4.49 -9.82 1.48
CA TRP A 32 4.23 -8.93 0.34
C TRP A 32 4.69 -9.61 -0.95
N ASP A 33 3.87 -10.53 -1.43
CA ASP A 33 4.08 -11.23 -2.70
C ASP A 33 3.09 -10.72 -3.74
N SER A 34 3.06 -11.34 -4.91
CA SER A 34 2.19 -10.91 -6.01
C SER A 34 0.71 -10.94 -5.61
N PHE A 35 0.29 -11.97 -4.90
CA PHE A 35 -1.09 -12.11 -4.47
C PHE A 35 -1.47 -11.02 -3.47
N HIS A 36 -0.66 -10.86 -2.43
CA HIS A 36 -0.95 -9.86 -1.40
C HIS A 36 -0.80 -8.43 -1.92
N GLY A 37 0.11 -8.24 -2.88
CA GLY A 37 0.25 -6.95 -3.54
C GLY A 37 -1.02 -6.53 -4.26
N LEU A 38 -1.65 -7.46 -4.97
CA LEU A 38 -2.91 -7.20 -5.66
C LEU A 38 -4.05 -6.99 -4.65
N ALA A 39 -4.07 -7.77 -3.58
CA ALA A 39 -5.05 -7.58 -2.51
C ALA A 39 -4.93 -6.21 -1.88
N LEU A 40 -3.70 -5.72 -1.72
CA LEU A 40 -3.45 -4.38 -1.20
C LEU A 40 -4.04 -3.31 -2.13
N ILE A 41 -3.79 -3.43 -3.43
CA ILE A 41 -4.33 -2.46 -4.41
C ILE A 41 -5.86 -2.44 -4.32
N ASP A 42 -6.49 -3.61 -4.30
CA ASP A 42 -7.95 -3.69 -4.17
C ASP A 42 -8.45 -3.00 -2.90
N ALA A 43 -7.78 -3.26 -1.77
CA ALA A 43 -8.17 -2.67 -0.50
C ALA A 43 -8.06 -1.15 -0.53
N LEU A 44 -6.99 -0.63 -1.13
CA LEU A 44 -6.79 0.81 -1.23
C LEU A 44 -7.83 1.46 -2.15
N GLU A 45 -8.14 0.82 -3.26
CA GLU A 45 -9.15 1.34 -4.18
C GLU A 45 -10.52 1.41 -3.52
N MET A 46 -10.86 0.40 -2.75
CA MET A 46 -12.14 0.38 -2.03
C MET A 46 -12.18 1.41 -0.90
N GLU A 47 -11.11 1.50 -0.13
CA GLU A 47 -11.08 2.40 1.02
C GLU A 47 -11.11 3.86 0.61
N PHE A 48 -10.37 4.23 -0.42
CA PHE A 48 -10.22 5.62 -0.84
C PHE A 48 -11.07 5.97 -2.05
N ASN A 49 -11.81 5.01 -2.58
CA ASN A 49 -12.69 5.20 -3.75
C ASN A 49 -11.93 5.77 -4.94
N ILE A 50 -10.81 5.13 -5.26
CA ILE A 50 -9.95 5.51 -6.38
C ILE A 50 -9.66 4.29 -7.23
N GLN A 51 -9.00 4.49 -8.37
CA GLN A 51 -8.60 3.39 -9.25
C GLN A 51 -7.18 3.65 -9.73
N PHE A 52 -6.30 2.67 -9.51
CA PHE A 52 -4.91 2.76 -9.97
C PHE A 52 -4.80 2.25 -11.40
N SER A 53 -3.93 2.89 -12.19
CA SER A 53 -3.57 2.39 -13.50
C SER A 53 -2.55 1.25 -13.35
N ILE A 54 -2.39 0.47 -14.42
CA ILE A 54 -1.40 -0.62 -14.42
C ILE A 54 0.01 -0.07 -14.20
N SER A 55 0.32 1.09 -14.81
CA SER A 55 1.65 1.68 -14.64
C SER A 55 1.89 2.11 -13.19
N GLU A 56 0.87 2.60 -12.50
CA GLU A 56 0.99 2.92 -11.08
C GLU A 56 1.23 1.69 -10.25
N ILE A 57 0.50 0.60 -10.54
CA ILE A 57 0.63 -0.66 -9.80
C ILE A 57 2.05 -1.22 -9.95
N THR A 58 2.58 -1.20 -11.16
CA THR A 58 3.93 -1.73 -11.42
C THR A 58 5.02 -0.83 -10.86
N ASP A 59 4.73 0.46 -10.63
CA ASP A 59 5.69 1.42 -10.08
C ASP A 59 5.85 1.28 -8.56
N VAL A 60 4.90 0.64 -7.90
CA VAL A 60 4.94 0.50 -6.44
C VAL A 60 6.01 -0.51 -6.04
N LYS A 61 7.03 -0.02 -5.31
CA LYS A 61 8.11 -0.86 -4.80
C LYS A 61 8.27 -0.74 -3.29
N THR A 62 7.79 0.36 -2.70
CA THR A 62 7.85 0.60 -1.26
C THR A 62 6.56 1.27 -0.81
N VAL A 63 6.39 1.37 0.51
CA VAL A 63 5.26 2.09 1.08
C VAL A 63 5.30 3.57 0.67
N ALA A 64 6.49 4.14 0.57
CA ALA A 64 6.62 5.54 0.12
C ALA A 64 6.04 5.74 -1.27
N ASP A 65 6.21 4.76 -2.17
CA ASP A 65 5.62 4.83 -3.51
C ASP A 65 4.10 4.79 -3.44
N ILE A 66 3.54 4.00 -2.56
CA ILE A 66 2.09 3.94 -2.36
C ILE A 66 1.57 5.32 -1.93
N LYS A 67 2.25 5.94 -0.97
CA LYS A 67 1.87 7.28 -0.51
C LYS A 67 1.91 8.30 -1.65
N LYS A 68 2.96 8.22 -2.46
CA LYS A 68 3.12 9.11 -3.61
C LYS A 68 1.93 9.00 -4.57
N HIS A 69 1.54 7.78 -4.90
CA HIS A 69 0.42 7.57 -5.82
C HIS A 69 -0.91 7.98 -5.20
N LEU A 70 -1.11 7.73 -3.91
CA LEU A 70 -2.32 8.18 -3.23
C LEU A 70 -2.43 9.70 -3.25
N LYS A 71 -1.32 10.40 -3.02
CA LYS A 71 -1.30 11.87 -3.11
C LYS A 71 -1.64 12.35 -4.52
N ASN A 72 -1.14 11.66 -5.54
CA ASN A 72 -1.44 12.00 -6.94
C ASN A 72 -2.93 11.83 -7.24
N HIS A 73 -3.62 10.97 -6.52
CA HIS A 73 -5.06 10.79 -6.64
C HIS A 73 -5.85 11.75 -5.73
N GLY A 74 -5.18 12.67 -5.06
CA GLY A 74 -5.84 13.64 -4.20
C GLY A 74 -6.13 13.17 -2.79
N ILE A 75 -5.56 12.05 -2.38
CA ILE A 75 -5.75 11.52 -1.03
C ILE A 75 -4.75 12.15 -0.09
N GLU A 76 -5.24 12.69 1.02
CA GLU A 76 -4.38 13.27 2.05
C GLU A 76 -3.88 12.19 3.00
N ILE A 77 -2.58 12.00 3.02
CA ILE A 77 -1.96 11.05 3.93
C ILE A 77 -0.63 11.59 4.47
#